data_b88350b48c9624d632aa351c1d4a56cb
#
_entry.id   b88350b48c9624d632aa351c1d4a56cb
#
_cell.length_a   1.000
_cell.length_b   1.000
_cell.length_c   1.000
_cell.angle_alpha   90.00
_cell.angle_beta   90.00
_cell.angle_gamma   90.00
#
_symmetry.space_group_name_H-M   'P 1'
#
loop_
_entity.id
_entity.type
_entity.pdbx_description
1 polymer ?
#
loop_
_entity_poly.entity_id
_entity_poly.type
_entity_poly.pdbx_seq_one_letter_code
_entity_poly.pdbx_strand_id
1 'polypeptide(L)'
;MPQVVVEGATIQCNHGGIARLPGGDNRLQVSNKSAVIAGQEVGISFEKGTPNVVIPCLHQTKSSPPVLSPCTATVAATDGVSTLLVIGGAGVLLNNATGKTINADPAEQALLKWTVVDAGQTLLSVDN
;
A
#
# COMPACT_ATOMS: atom_id res chain seq x y z
N MET A 1 -15.73 -11.11 -4.20
CA MET A 1 -14.40 -11.76 -4.05
C MET A 1 -13.30 -10.70 -4.21
N PRO A 2 -12.37 -10.61 -3.27
CA PRO A 2 -11.28 -9.66 -3.39
C PRO A 2 -10.38 -9.96 -4.59
N GLN A 3 -9.90 -8.93 -5.23
CA GLN A 3 -9.00 -9.03 -6.36
C GLN A 3 -7.55 -9.10 -5.90
N VAL A 4 -6.72 -9.85 -6.63
CA VAL A 4 -5.29 -9.92 -6.39
C VAL A 4 -4.64 -8.59 -6.80
N VAL A 5 -3.79 -8.06 -5.92
CA VAL A 5 -3.05 -6.83 -6.17
C VAL A 5 -1.80 -7.15 -6.98
N VAL A 6 -1.55 -6.37 -8.04
CA VAL A 6 -0.39 -6.53 -8.91
C VAL A 6 0.49 -5.28 -8.88
N GLU A 7 1.71 -5.40 -9.41
CA GLU A 7 2.60 -4.23 -9.56
C GLU A 7 1.90 -3.12 -10.34
N GLY A 8 2.16 -1.88 -9.98
CA GLY A 8 1.46 -0.73 -10.54
C GLY A 8 0.12 -0.42 -9.88
N ALA A 9 -0.36 -1.29 -8.99
CA ALA A 9 -1.53 -1.00 -8.16
C ALA A 9 -1.27 0.22 -7.29
N THR A 10 -2.33 0.93 -6.91
CA THR A 10 -2.20 2.14 -6.10
C THR A 10 -2.71 1.91 -4.69
N ILE A 11 -1.99 2.48 -3.74
CA ILE A 11 -2.36 2.52 -2.33
C ILE A 11 -2.47 3.96 -1.87
N GLN A 12 -3.20 4.19 -0.81
CA GLN A 12 -3.49 5.52 -0.30
C GLN A 12 -3.27 5.57 1.22
N CYS A 13 -2.59 6.62 1.69
CA CYS A 13 -2.52 6.89 3.12
C CYS A 13 -3.80 7.58 3.60
N ASN A 14 -4.00 7.62 4.91
CA ASN A 14 -5.21 8.23 5.50
C ASN A 14 -5.30 9.76 5.30
N HIS A 15 -4.26 10.38 4.75
CA HIS A 15 -4.24 11.82 4.44
C HIS A 15 -4.41 12.09 2.93
N GLY A 16 -4.78 11.09 2.15
CA GLY A 16 -5.05 11.25 0.72
C GLY A 16 -3.85 11.13 -0.20
N GLY A 17 -2.65 10.86 0.32
CA GLY A 17 -1.49 10.58 -0.53
C GLY A 17 -1.67 9.25 -1.25
N ILE A 18 -1.26 9.17 -2.51
CA ILE A 18 -1.39 7.97 -3.35
C ILE A 18 -0.03 7.61 -3.94
N ALA A 19 0.33 6.34 -3.86
CA ALA A 19 1.56 5.81 -4.43
C ALA A 19 1.29 4.50 -5.15
N ARG A 20 2.15 4.15 -6.12
CA ARG A 20 2.10 2.86 -6.81
C ARG A 20 2.99 1.85 -6.13
N LEU A 21 2.56 0.60 -6.13
CA LEU A 21 3.40 -0.51 -5.71
C LEU A 21 4.43 -0.80 -6.80
N PRO A 22 5.74 -0.75 -6.50
CA PRO A 22 6.76 -0.77 -7.54
C PRO A 22 7.11 -2.16 -8.07
N GLY A 23 6.70 -3.23 -7.42
CA GLY A 23 7.06 -4.57 -7.87
C GLY A 23 6.18 -5.66 -7.31
N GLY A 24 6.38 -6.86 -7.83
CA GLY A 24 5.67 -8.06 -7.43
C GLY A 24 6.53 -9.29 -7.64
N ASP A 25 5.94 -10.46 -7.45
CA ASP A 25 6.61 -11.76 -7.65
C ASP A 25 6.22 -12.33 -9.02
N ASN A 26 7.21 -12.56 -9.88
CA ASN A 26 7.00 -13.00 -11.26
C ASN A 26 6.45 -14.43 -11.39
N ARG A 27 6.42 -15.19 -10.31
CA ARG A 27 5.85 -16.55 -10.33
C ARG A 27 4.34 -16.55 -10.52
N LEU A 28 3.68 -15.42 -10.28
CA LEU A 28 2.28 -15.24 -10.63
C LEU A 28 2.13 -13.90 -11.32
N GLN A 29 1.61 -13.92 -12.54
CA GLN A 29 1.34 -12.70 -13.31
C GLN A 29 -0.12 -12.67 -13.74
N VAL A 30 -0.71 -11.48 -13.70
CA VAL A 30 -2.05 -11.21 -14.21
C VAL A 30 -1.93 -10.09 -15.22
N SER A 31 -2.30 -10.34 -16.48
CA SER A 31 -2.16 -9.37 -17.57
C SER A 31 -0.73 -8.82 -17.69
N ASN A 32 0.26 -9.72 -17.58
CA ASN A 32 1.71 -9.40 -17.64
C ASN A 32 2.22 -8.53 -16.48
N LYS A 33 1.48 -8.45 -15.38
CA LYS A 33 1.89 -7.75 -14.17
C LYS A 33 2.06 -8.73 -13.04
N SER A 34 3.16 -8.61 -12.30
CA SER A 34 3.50 -9.52 -11.21
C SER A 34 2.61 -9.28 -9.99
N ALA A 35 2.12 -10.36 -9.38
CA ALA A 35 1.32 -10.28 -8.16
C ALA A 35 2.19 -9.81 -6.99
N VAL A 36 1.64 -8.95 -6.15
CA VAL A 36 2.32 -8.46 -4.95
C VAL A 36 2.10 -9.46 -3.82
N ILE A 37 3.17 -9.94 -3.23
CA ILE A 37 3.12 -10.85 -2.08
C ILE A 37 3.41 -10.09 -0.79
N ALA A 38 3.01 -10.68 0.34
CA ALA A 38 3.25 -10.09 1.66
C ALA A 38 4.74 -9.81 1.86
N GLY A 39 5.07 -8.61 2.30
CA GLY A 39 6.42 -8.09 2.46
C GLY A 39 6.82 -7.09 1.38
N GLN A 40 6.23 -7.14 0.20
CA GLN A 40 6.55 -6.21 -0.90
C GLN A 40 5.83 -4.88 -0.78
N GLU A 41 4.84 -4.78 0.09
CA GLU A 41 4.10 -3.54 0.37
C GLU A 41 4.79 -2.65 1.41
N VAL A 42 5.88 -3.11 2.00
CA VAL A 42 6.56 -2.41 3.10
C VAL A 42 7.52 -1.35 2.54
N GLY A 43 7.60 -0.21 3.23
CA GLY A 43 8.56 0.84 2.92
C GLY A 43 8.16 1.76 1.78
N ILE A 44 6.91 1.78 1.39
CA ILE A 44 6.41 2.67 0.34
C ILE A 44 6.19 4.07 0.95
N SER A 45 6.81 5.08 0.35
CA SER A 45 6.70 6.46 0.81
C SER A 45 5.62 7.22 0.02
N PHE A 46 4.97 8.15 0.69
CA PHE A 46 4.01 9.08 0.08
C PHE A 46 4.58 10.50 0.01
N GLU A 47 5.88 10.66 0.27
CA GLU A 47 6.52 11.97 0.24
C GLU A 47 6.64 12.52 -1.19
N LYS A 48 6.45 13.83 -1.33
CA LYS A 48 6.67 14.53 -2.59
C LYS A 48 8.12 14.31 -3.07
N GLY A 49 8.25 14.00 -4.35
CA GLY A 49 9.56 13.76 -4.96
C GLY A 49 10.07 12.33 -4.85
N THR A 50 9.38 11.47 -4.11
CA THR A 50 9.72 10.05 -4.03
C THR A 50 9.24 9.32 -5.29
N PRO A 51 10.01 8.38 -5.85
CA PRO A 51 9.54 7.56 -6.96
C PRO A 51 8.23 6.84 -6.61
N ASN A 52 7.39 6.64 -7.61
CA ASN A 52 6.10 5.96 -7.51
C ASN A 52 4.98 6.75 -6.81
N VAL A 53 5.25 7.95 -6.29
CA VAL A 53 4.22 8.81 -5.73
C VAL A 53 3.39 9.42 -6.85
N VAL A 54 2.08 9.23 -6.80
CA VAL A 54 1.12 9.80 -7.76
C VAL A 54 0.58 11.11 -7.21
N ILE A 55 0.11 11.09 -5.96
CA ILE A 55 -0.36 12.26 -5.24
C ILE A 55 0.41 12.31 -3.92
N PRO A 56 1.23 13.34 -3.66
CA PRO A 56 2.02 13.39 -2.44
C PRO A 56 1.13 13.60 -1.20
N CYS A 57 1.55 13.02 -0.08
CA CYS A 57 0.96 13.29 1.21
C CYS A 57 1.45 14.66 1.70
N LEU A 58 0.52 15.59 1.90
CA LEU A 58 0.82 16.95 2.34
C LEU A 58 0.30 17.24 3.74
N HIS A 59 0.19 16.19 4.56
CA HIS A 59 -0.25 16.35 5.94
C HIS A 59 0.65 17.31 6.71
N GLN A 60 0.04 18.21 7.46
CA GLN A 60 0.74 19.15 8.33
C GLN A 60 0.31 18.94 9.78
N THR A 61 1.25 19.13 10.69
CA THR A 61 0.94 19.13 12.12
C THR A 61 0.03 20.31 12.47
N LYS A 62 -0.69 20.20 13.58
CA LYS A 62 -1.54 21.27 14.09
C LYS A 62 -0.77 22.26 14.97
N SER A 63 0.55 22.19 14.95
CA SER A 63 1.41 23.11 15.69
C SER A 63 1.41 24.51 15.07
N SER A 64 1.97 25.47 15.77
CA SER A 64 2.13 26.84 15.29
C SER A 64 3.61 27.23 15.34
N PRO A 65 4.30 27.36 14.17
CA PRO A 65 3.80 27.15 12.81
C PRO A 65 3.58 25.68 12.48
N PRO A 66 2.68 25.36 11.55
CA PRO A 66 2.50 23.98 11.10
C PRO A 66 3.76 23.44 10.42
N VAL A 67 4.03 22.15 10.60
CA VAL A 67 5.16 21.47 10.01
C VAL A 67 4.66 20.37 9.08
N LEU A 68 5.21 20.30 7.87
CA LEU A 68 4.89 19.21 6.93
C LEU A 68 5.33 17.88 7.53
N SER A 69 4.41 16.94 7.61
CA SER A 69 4.65 15.63 8.22
C SER A 69 3.99 14.54 7.38
N PRO A 70 4.56 14.23 6.18
CA PRO A 70 3.96 13.24 5.30
C PRO A 70 4.16 11.82 5.83
N CYS A 71 3.34 10.89 5.33
CA CYS A 71 3.56 9.47 5.56
C CYS A 71 4.81 9.03 4.78
N THR A 72 5.82 8.54 5.49
CA THR A 72 7.14 8.25 4.92
C THR A 72 7.36 6.78 4.59
N ALA A 73 6.56 5.88 5.16
CA ALA A 73 6.68 4.45 4.88
C ALA A 73 5.40 3.73 5.23
N THR A 74 5.14 2.65 4.50
CA THR A 74 4.11 1.68 4.84
C THR A 74 4.69 0.58 5.73
N VAL A 75 3.86 0.04 6.60
CA VAL A 75 4.17 -1.14 7.42
C VAL A 75 3.42 -2.33 6.83
N ALA A 76 3.84 -3.54 7.13
CA ALA A 76 3.24 -4.76 6.60
C ALA A 76 1.73 -4.80 6.79
N ALA A 77 1.02 -5.36 5.83
CA ALA A 77 -0.43 -5.51 5.88
C ALA A 77 -0.84 -6.33 7.11
N THR A 78 -1.86 -5.83 7.80
CA THR A 78 -2.48 -6.55 8.93
C THR A 78 -3.70 -7.35 8.51
N ASP A 79 -4.31 -6.97 7.39
CA ASP A 79 -5.48 -7.64 6.80
C ASP A 79 -5.33 -7.68 5.29
N GLY A 80 -6.10 -8.56 4.63
CA GLY A 80 -6.16 -8.63 3.18
C GLY A 80 -5.00 -9.36 2.55
N VAL A 81 -4.34 -10.24 3.29
CA VAL A 81 -3.33 -11.16 2.75
C VAL A 81 -3.98 -12.52 2.58
N SER A 82 -3.90 -13.11 1.39
CA SER A 82 -4.54 -14.38 1.11
C SER A 82 -3.89 -15.53 1.87
N THR A 83 -4.72 -16.42 2.40
CA THR A 83 -4.28 -17.70 2.97
C THR A 83 -4.43 -18.83 1.97
N LEU A 84 -5.16 -18.62 0.88
CA LEU A 84 -5.42 -19.63 -0.15
C LEU A 84 -4.43 -19.56 -1.31
N LEU A 85 -4.03 -18.37 -1.69
CA LEU A 85 -3.07 -18.17 -2.79
C LEU A 85 -1.75 -17.68 -2.22
N VAL A 86 -0.78 -18.60 -2.17
CA VAL A 86 0.51 -18.39 -1.50
C VAL A 86 1.62 -18.65 -2.50
N ILE A 87 2.62 -17.77 -2.55
CA ILE A 87 3.76 -17.87 -3.43
C ILE A 87 5.02 -17.79 -2.58
N GLY A 88 5.83 -18.87 -2.62
CA GLY A 88 7.08 -18.89 -1.86
C GLY A 88 6.90 -18.75 -0.36
N GLY A 89 5.78 -19.23 0.18
CA GLY A 89 5.48 -19.14 1.60
C GLY A 89 4.79 -17.85 2.04
N ALA A 90 4.57 -16.91 1.11
CA ALA A 90 3.91 -15.64 1.41
C ALA A 90 2.60 -15.51 0.64
N GLY A 91 1.53 -15.09 1.33
CA GLY A 91 0.24 -14.87 0.69
C GLY A 91 0.26 -13.66 -0.23
N VAL A 92 -0.53 -13.69 -1.30
CA VAL A 92 -0.68 -12.52 -2.17
C VAL A 92 -1.53 -11.46 -1.49
N LEU A 93 -1.26 -10.19 -1.80
CA LEU A 93 -2.08 -9.08 -1.33
C LEU A 93 -3.38 -9.02 -2.11
N LEU A 94 -4.47 -8.73 -1.42
CA LEU A 94 -5.80 -8.55 -1.99
C LEU A 94 -6.22 -7.09 -1.92
N ASN A 95 -7.19 -6.69 -2.71
CA ASN A 95 -7.60 -5.27 -2.77
C ASN A 95 -8.26 -4.74 -1.49
N ASN A 96 -8.57 -5.61 -0.53
CA ASN A 96 -9.00 -5.21 0.81
C ASN A 96 -7.85 -5.15 1.81
N ALA A 97 -6.60 -5.25 1.35
CA ALA A 97 -5.43 -5.14 2.22
C ALA A 97 -5.34 -3.76 2.86
N THR A 98 -4.91 -3.74 4.10
CA THR A 98 -4.67 -2.53 4.86
C THR A 98 -3.54 -2.77 5.86
N GLY A 99 -2.84 -1.72 6.20
CA GLY A 99 -1.77 -1.75 7.19
C GLY A 99 -1.53 -0.35 7.72
N LYS A 100 -0.52 -0.20 8.55
CA LYS A 100 -0.18 1.10 9.14
C LYS A 100 0.80 1.86 8.26
N THR A 101 0.85 3.17 8.46
CA THR A 101 1.88 4.04 7.90
C THR A 101 2.68 4.68 9.02
N ILE A 102 3.81 5.28 8.67
CA ILE A 102 4.71 5.96 9.60
C ILE A 102 4.78 7.44 9.19
N ASN A 103 4.59 8.34 10.15
CA ASN A 103 4.93 9.75 9.98
C ASN A 103 5.44 10.31 11.30
N ALA A 104 5.93 11.57 11.25
CA ALA A 104 6.55 12.21 12.41
C ALA A 104 5.56 12.94 13.32
N ASP A 105 4.27 12.94 12.99
CA ASP A 105 3.26 13.66 13.79
C ASP A 105 2.76 12.79 14.94
N PRO A 106 3.12 13.11 16.21
CA PRO A 106 2.71 12.28 17.33
C PRO A 106 1.20 12.26 17.56
N ALA A 107 0.46 13.26 17.08
CA ALA A 107 -0.98 13.34 17.25
C ALA A 107 -1.76 12.40 16.32
N GLU A 108 -1.09 11.87 15.29
CA GLU A 108 -1.73 11.05 14.25
C GLU A 108 -1.49 9.55 14.38
N GLN A 109 -0.66 9.11 15.34
CA GLN A 109 -0.17 7.73 15.38
C GLN A 109 -1.27 6.67 15.41
N ALA A 110 -2.39 6.93 16.07
CA ALA A 110 -3.50 5.99 16.16
C ALA A 110 -4.34 5.91 14.87
N LEU A 111 -4.20 6.89 13.96
CA LEU A 111 -5.01 7.01 12.76
C LEU A 111 -4.27 6.60 11.50
N LEU A 112 -2.96 6.37 11.59
CA LEU A 112 -2.12 6.10 10.43
C LEU A 112 -2.46 4.74 9.82
N LYS A 113 -2.84 4.74 8.55
CA LYS A 113 -3.07 3.51 7.80
C LYS A 113 -2.96 3.76 6.29
N TRP A 114 -2.72 2.68 5.56
CA TRP A 114 -2.82 2.67 4.11
C TRP A 114 -3.87 1.65 3.68
N THR A 115 -4.48 1.88 2.52
CA THR A 115 -5.46 0.99 1.90
C THR A 115 -5.17 0.88 0.42
N VAL A 116 -5.64 -0.20 -0.21
CA VAL A 116 -5.55 -0.35 -1.66
C VAL A 116 -6.68 0.46 -2.31
N VAL A 117 -6.32 1.31 -3.27
CA VAL A 117 -7.28 2.08 -4.07
C VAL A 117 -7.66 1.31 -5.33
N ASP A 118 -6.66 0.76 -6.02
CA ASP A 118 -6.85 0.02 -7.27
C ASP A 118 -5.88 -1.18 -7.26
N ALA A 119 -6.43 -2.37 -7.46
CA ALA A 119 -5.63 -3.59 -7.49
C ALA A 119 -4.72 -3.69 -8.73
N GLY A 120 -4.99 -2.89 -9.76
CA GLY A 120 -4.21 -2.89 -11.00
C GLY A 120 -4.69 -3.91 -12.03
N GLN A 121 -5.67 -4.74 -11.70
CA GLN A 121 -6.24 -5.74 -12.60
C GLN A 121 -7.64 -6.15 -12.12
N THR A 122 -8.42 -6.76 -13.00
CA THR A 122 -9.79 -7.19 -12.71
C THR A 122 -10.06 -8.66 -13.05
N LEU A 123 -9.02 -9.39 -13.50
CA LEU A 123 -9.18 -10.76 -14.01
C LEU A 123 -9.10 -11.84 -12.94
N LEU A 124 -8.32 -11.64 -11.88
CA LEU A 124 -8.07 -12.65 -10.87
C LEU A 124 -8.55 -12.18 -9.49
N SER A 125 -9.45 -12.94 -8.90
CA SER A 125 -9.90 -12.73 -7.52
C SER A 125 -9.76 -14.02 -6.72
N VAL A 126 -9.70 -13.88 -5.41
CA VAL A 126 -9.54 -14.99 -4.48
C VAL A 126 -10.62 -14.88 -3.41
N ASP A 127 -11.36 -15.95 -3.21
CA ASP A 127 -12.36 -16.04 -2.15
C ASP A 127 -11.64 -16.50 -0.87
N ASN A 128 -11.26 -15.53 -0.06
CA ASN A 128 -10.38 -15.82 1.08
C ASN A 128 -11.01 -15.37 2.39
#